data_d7318d38f966e905654d9d27a8a3d08f
#
_entry.id   d7318d38f966e905654d9d27a8a3d08f
#
_cell.length_a   1.000
_cell.length_b   1.000
_cell.length_c   1.000
_cell.angle_alpha   90.00
_cell.angle_beta   90.00
_cell.angle_gamma   90.00
#
_symmetry.space_group_name_H-M   'P 1'
#
loop_
_entity.id
_entity.type
_entity.pdbx_description
1 polymer ?
#
loop_
_entity_poly.entity_id
_entity_poly.type
_entity_poly.pdbx_seq_one_letter_code
_entity_poly.pdbx_strand_id
1 'polypeptide(L)'
;MMIAAVAVSTGFAAEAVASAERRQEEARADSLFEVAVEIIKKYETMHHPRHWPLVGYGHKVLSGEKFDRKTTLTESRADALLRSDLRKNMRVFRQFGRDSMILGVLAYNIGMGNVMRSSIVKKLREGDRDIRDIYISYNRYRGKTHKQIKRRRIEEFDRLFITDTHIANTANTVKEND
;
A
#
# COMPACT_ATOMS: atom_id res chain seq x y z
N MET A 1 6.28 -49.31 -24.09
CA MET A 1 6.96 -48.69 -22.96
C MET A 1 7.31 -47.22 -23.35
N MET A 2 6.30 -46.34 -23.49
CA MET A 2 6.48 -44.95 -23.91
C MET A 2 5.31 -44.05 -23.44
N ILE A 3 5.09 -43.90 -22.15
CA ILE A 3 4.05 -42.97 -21.62
C ILE A 3 4.56 -42.12 -20.43
N ALA A 4 5.77 -42.35 -19.91
CA ALA A 4 6.23 -41.68 -18.70
C ALA A 4 6.93 -40.31 -18.95
N ALA A 5 7.34 -39.98 -20.18
CA ALA A 5 8.14 -38.78 -20.46
C ALA A 5 7.32 -37.48 -20.64
N VAL A 6 6.04 -37.56 -21.02
CA VAL A 6 5.21 -36.39 -21.32
C VAL A 6 4.68 -35.72 -20.06
N ALA A 7 4.42 -36.46 -19.00
CA ALA A 7 3.87 -35.87 -17.75
C ALA A 7 4.89 -35.04 -16.94
N VAL A 8 6.19 -35.33 -17.08
CA VAL A 8 7.24 -34.62 -16.34
C VAL A 8 7.52 -33.24 -16.97
N SER A 9 7.49 -33.12 -18.30
CA SER A 9 7.76 -31.85 -19.00
C SER A 9 6.67 -30.80 -18.79
N THR A 10 5.40 -31.21 -18.67
CA THR A 10 4.28 -30.30 -18.41
C THR A 10 4.31 -29.75 -16.98
N GLY A 11 4.78 -30.51 -16.01
CA GLY A 11 4.95 -30.05 -14.63
C GLY A 11 6.00 -28.95 -14.49
N PHE A 12 7.18 -29.13 -15.11
CA PHE A 12 8.26 -28.13 -15.10
C PHE A 12 7.86 -26.81 -15.78
N ALA A 13 7.13 -26.88 -16.90
CA ALA A 13 6.65 -25.68 -17.59
C ALA A 13 5.64 -24.91 -16.73
N ALA A 14 4.69 -25.58 -16.08
CA ALA A 14 3.70 -24.95 -15.19
C ALA A 14 4.35 -24.31 -13.96
N GLU A 15 5.35 -24.96 -13.35
CA GLU A 15 6.11 -24.36 -12.23
C GLU A 15 6.93 -23.14 -12.65
N ALA A 16 7.53 -23.17 -13.83
CA ALA A 16 8.29 -22.04 -14.38
C ALA A 16 7.38 -20.84 -14.62
N VAL A 17 6.21 -21.04 -15.22
CA VAL A 17 5.20 -19.99 -15.44
C VAL A 17 4.73 -19.41 -14.11
N ALA A 18 4.32 -20.23 -13.15
CA ALA A 18 3.87 -19.79 -11.84
C ALA A 18 4.97 -19.03 -11.06
N SER A 19 6.25 -19.39 -11.26
CA SER A 19 7.38 -18.68 -10.64
C SER A 19 7.65 -17.33 -11.32
N ALA A 20 7.42 -17.21 -12.63
CA ALA A 20 7.54 -15.97 -13.36
C ALA A 20 6.41 -14.99 -12.98
N GLU A 21 5.18 -15.48 -12.89
CA GLU A 21 4.03 -14.67 -12.44
C GLU A 21 4.23 -14.13 -11.02
N ARG A 22 4.71 -14.96 -10.08
CA ARG A 22 5.04 -14.51 -8.73
C ARG A 22 6.09 -13.41 -8.71
N ARG A 23 7.19 -13.57 -9.47
CA ARG A 23 8.23 -12.53 -9.57
C ARG A 23 7.70 -11.22 -10.14
N GLN A 24 6.81 -11.30 -11.12
CA GLN A 24 6.18 -10.11 -11.72
C GLN A 24 5.25 -9.42 -10.73
N GLU A 25 4.48 -10.17 -9.96
CA GLU A 25 3.60 -9.63 -8.92
C GLU A 25 4.40 -8.98 -7.78
N GLU A 26 5.50 -9.59 -7.35
CA GLU A 26 6.43 -9.02 -6.36
C GLU A 26 7.06 -7.72 -6.87
N ALA A 27 7.58 -7.70 -8.09
CA ALA A 27 8.15 -6.50 -8.69
C ALA A 27 7.12 -5.36 -8.82
N ARG A 28 5.86 -5.70 -9.14
CA ARG A 28 4.76 -4.74 -9.19
C ARG A 28 4.41 -4.21 -7.79
N ALA A 29 4.37 -5.09 -6.80
CA ALA A 29 4.10 -4.71 -5.41
C ALA A 29 5.20 -3.78 -4.87
N ASP A 30 6.47 -4.04 -5.18
CA ASP A 30 7.59 -3.19 -4.81
C ASP A 30 7.49 -1.81 -5.50
N SER A 31 7.16 -1.77 -6.78
CA SER A 31 6.94 -0.51 -7.52
C SER A 31 5.81 0.31 -6.89
N LEU A 32 4.67 -0.30 -6.55
CA LEU A 32 3.56 0.38 -5.88
C LEU A 32 3.94 0.86 -4.47
N PHE A 33 4.80 0.11 -3.78
CA PHE A 33 5.30 0.52 -2.47
C PHE A 33 6.13 1.81 -2.57
N GLU A 34 6.99 1.94 -3.59
CA GLU A 34 7.75 3.17 -3.83
C GLU A 34 6.83 4.34 -4.16
N VAL A 35 5.80 4.14 -4.97
CA VAL A 35 4.77 5.13 -5.26
C VAL A 35 4.06 5.57 -3.97
N ALA A 36 3.71 4.64 -3.09
CA ALA A 36 3.08 4.95 -1.81
C ALA A 36 3.98 5.80 -0.90
N VAL A 37 5.28 5.44 -0.81
CA VAL A 37 6.29 6.21 -0.07
C VAL A 37 6.41 7.64 -0.61
N GLU A 38 6.50 7.79 -1.94
CA GLU A 38 6.54 9.09 -2.63
C GLU A 38 5.34 9.97 -2.27
N ILE A 39 4.13 9.41 -2.36
CA ILE A 39 2.89 10.13 -2.03
C ILE A 39 2.89 10.56 -0.56
N ILE A 40 3.25 9.68 0.37
CA ILE A 40 3.29 10.01 1.78
C ILE A 40 4.28 11.15 2.04
N LYS A 41 5.51 11.06 1.51
CA LYS A 41 6.55 12.12 1.65
C LYS A 41 6.06 13.46 1.11
N LYS A 42 5.36 13.47 -0.03
CA LYS A 42 4.78 14.67 -0.65
C LYS A 42 3.78 15.38 0.25
N TYR A 43 2.93 14.63 0.96
CA TYR A 43 1.83 15.20 1.74
C TYR A 43 2.13 15.39 3.22
N GLU A 44 2.97 14.56 3.83
CA GLU A 44 3.32 14.68 5.26
C GLU A 44 4.43 15.68 5.51
N THR A 45 5.36 15.86 4.57
CA THR A 45 6.57 16.66 4.75
C THR A 45 7.39 16.27 5.99
N MET A 46 8.62 16.79 6.13
CA MET A 46 9.44 16.50 7.31
C MET A 46 8.92 17.26 8.54
N HIS A 47 8.70 16.52 9.62
CA HIS A 47 8.28 17.10 10.89
C HIS A 47 9.47 17.76 11.62
N HIS A 48 9.19 18.92 12.21
CA HIS A 48 10.10 19.67 13.06
C HIS A 48 9.85 19.35 14.55
N PRO A 49 10.78 19.67 15.48
CA PRO A 49 10.60 19.47 16.92
C PRO A 49 9.30 20.02 17.51
N ARG A 50 8.76 21.10 16.93
CA ARG A 50 7.46 21.69 17.32
C ARG A 50 6.27 20.77 17.09
N HIS A 51 6.40 19.75 16.24
CA HIS A 51 5.34 18.81 15.91
C HIS A 51 5.32 17.58 16.84
N TRP A 52 6.17 17.60 17.90
CA TRP A 52 6.18 16.52 18.89
C TRP A 52 4.76 16.12 19.30
N PRO A 53 4.41 14.83 19.42
CA PRO A 53 5.31 13.65 19.33
C PRO A 53 5.47 13.04 17.93
N LEU A 54 5.35 13.83 16.87
CA LEU A 54 5.58 13.36 15.50
C LEU A 54 7.02 13.67 15.08
N VAL A 55 7.69 12.68 14.47
CA VAL A 55 9.04 12.79 13.91
C VAL A 55 9.09 12.28 12.48
N GLY A 56 10.10 12.69 11.71
CA GLY A 56 10.26 12.27 10.31
C GLY A 56 9.05 12.64 9.46
N TYR A 57 8.53 11.70 8.71
CA TYR A 57 7.35 11.87 7.87
C TYR A 57 6.04 11.50 8.58
N GLY A 58 5.90 11.86 9.84
CA GLY A 58 4.65 11.66 10.60
C GLY A 58 4.64 10.43 11.50
N HIS A 59 5.80 9.82 11.76
CA HIS A 59 5.90 8.76 12.77
C HIS A 59 5.53 9.30 14.15
N LYS A 60 4.52 8.71 14.78
CA LYS A 60 4.15 9.02 16.16
C LYS A 60 5.02 8.21 17.11
N VAL A 61 5.85 8.91 17.87
CA VAL A 61 6.74 8.29 18.86
C VAL A 61 5.95 7.47 19.87
N LEU A 62 6.37 6.23 20.05
CA LEU A 62 5.76 5.27 20.98
C LEU A 62 6.58 5.18 22.27
N SER A 63 5.95 4.68 23.33
CA SER A 63 6.64 4.42 24.60
C SER A 63 7.77 3.42 24.39
N GLY A 64 8.97 3.73 24.92
CA GLY A 64 10.17 2.91 24.78
C GLY A 64 11.04 3.24 23.56
N GLU A 65 10.61 4.10 22.64
CA GLU A 65 11.45 4.58 21.55
C GLU A 65 12.42 5.66 22.03
N LYS A 66 13.63 5.66 21.46
CA LYS A 66 14.71 6.60 21.82
C LYS A 66 14.62 7.92 21.03
N PHE A 67 13.46 8.56 21.07
CA PHE A 67 13.24 9.89 20.52
C PHE A 67 12.83 10.85 21.64
N ASP A 68 13.18 12.12 21.49
CA ASP A 68 12.81 13.20 22.39
C ASP A 68 12.31 14.44 21.63
N ARG A 69 11.92 15.48 22.34
CA ARG A 69 11.41 16.73 21.75
C ARG A 69 12.46 17.50 20.93
N LYS A 70 13.74 17.17 21.05
CA LYS A 70 14.83 17.80 20.31
C LYS A 70 15.28 16.96 19.12
N THR A 71 14.71 15.75 18.97
CA THR A 71 15.11 14.82 17.93
C THR A 71 14.85 15.40 16.55
N THR A 72 15.90 15.53 15.76
CA THR A 72 15.85 15.86 14.34
C THR A 72 16.38 14.65 13.56
N LEU A 73 15.60 14.14 12.62
CA LEU A 73 16.00 13.02 11.78
C LEU A 73 16.63 13.52 10.49
N THR A 74 17.65 12.81 10.01
CA THR A 74 18.10 12.93 8.62
C THR A 74 17.00 12.38 7.70
N GLU A 75 16.98 12.82 6.43
CA GLU A 75 16.00 12.34 5.47
C GLU A 75 16.06 10.82 5.32
N SER A 76 17.26 10.24 5.22
CA SER A 76 17.44 8.79 5.12
C SER A 76 16.83 8.03 6.30
N ARG A 77 17.00 8.54 7.53
CA ARG A 77 16.45 7.91 8.73
C ARG A 77 14.95 8.08 8.82
N ALA A 78 14.42 9.23 8.41
CA ALA A 78 13.00 9.49 8.33
C ALA A 78 12.33 8.61 7.25
N ASP A 79 12.96 8.42 6.09
CA ASP A 79 12.51 7.52 5.03
C ASP A 79 12.47 6.06 5.50
N ALA A 80 13.53 5.59 6.15
CA ALA A 80 13.57 4.23 6.70
C ALA A 80 12.45 3.98 7.72
N LEU A 81 12.15 4.98 8.56
CA LEU A 81 11.09 4.93 9.56
C LEU A 81 9.71 4.88 8.91
N LEU A 82 9.46 5.77 7.93
CA LEU A 82 8.24 5.77 7.12
C LEU A 82 8.00 4.40 6.48
N ARG A 83 9.01 3.83 5.81
CA ARG A 83 8.93 2.52 5.16
C ARG A 83 8.59 1.40 6.16
N SER A 84 9.22 1.44 7.33
CA SER A 84 8.94 0.49 8.42
C SER A 84 7.48 0.59 8.87
N ASP A 85 6.97 1.79 9.10
CA ASP A 85 5.61 2.02 9.56
C ASP A 85 4.57 1.65 8.50
N LEU A 86 4.82 2.00 7.24
CA LEU A 86 3.94 1.60 6.14
C LEU A 86 3.85 0.08 6.00
N ARG A 87 5.00 -0.63 6.07
CA ARG A 87 5.01 -2.11 6.06
C ARG A 87 4.27 -2.71 7.26
N LYS A 88 4.38 -2.11 8.46
CA LYS A 88 3.60 -2.53 9.63
C LYS A 88 2.10 -2.39 9.38
N ASN A 89 1.68 -1.24 8.83
CA ASN A 89 0.28 -1.00 8.51
C ASN A 89 -0.25 -1.99 7.47
N MET A 90 0.47 -2.21 6.37
CA MET A 90 0.09 -3.17 5.32
C MET A 90 -0.03 -4.60 5.89
N ARG A 91 0.87 -5.00 6.79
CA ARG A 91 0.84 -6.34 7.41
C ARG A 91 -0.46 -6.60 8.17
N VAL A 92 -1.04 -5.59 8.81
CA VAL A 92 -2.33 -5.72 9.48
C VAL A 92 -3.46 -6.03 8.49
N PHE A 93 -3.36 -5.49 7.28
CA PHE A 93 -4.34 -5.68 6.21
C PHE A 93 -3.98 -6.80 5.21
N ARG A 94 -2.97 -7.64 5.50
CA ARG A 94 -2.48 -8.69 4.58
C ARG A 94 -3.58 -9.62 4.04
N GLN A 95 -4.65 -9.83 4.83
CA GLN A 95 -5.81 -10.64 4.44
C GLN A 95 -6.58 -10.10 3.24
N PHE A 96 -6.39 -8.82 2.90
CA PHE A 96 -7.03 -8.16 1.75
C PHE A 96 -6.14 -8.22 0.49
N GLY A 97 -5.04 -9.01 0.51
CA GLY A 97 -4.16 -9.21 -0.65
C GLY A 97 -3.68 -7.88 -1.24
N ARG A 98 -3.97 -7.67 -2.52
CA ARG A 98 -3.57 -6.46 -3.28
C ARG A 98 -4.13 -5.15 -2.69
N ASP A 99 -5.22 -5.19 -1.94
CA ASP A 99 -5.82 -4.00 -1.33
C ASP A 99 -5.14 -3.61 -0.01
N SER A 100 -4.20 -4.45 0.49
CA SER A 100 -3.43 -4.15 1.71
C SER A 100 -2.62 -2.87 1.62
N MET A 101 -2.12 -2.52 0.43
CA MET A 101 -1.35 -1.30 0.17
C MET A 101 -2.20 -0.06 0.41
N ILE A 102 -3.34 0.06 -0.27
CA ILE A 102 -4.18 1.25 -0.16
C ILE A 102 -4.77 1.42 1.25
N LEU A 103 -5.09 0.30 1.93
CA LEU A 103 -5.52 0.31 3.33
C LEU A 103 -4.38 0.75 4.27
N GLY A 104 -3.15 0.28 4.02
CA GLY A 104 -1.96 0.66 4.78
C GLY A 104 -1.64 2.16 4.66
N VAL A 105 -1.76 2.72 3.46
CA VAL A 105 -1.58 4.16 3.19
C VAL A 105 -2.67 4.99 3.87
N LEU A 106 -3.92 4.57 3.80
CA LEU A 106 -5.00 5.23 4.51
C LEU A 106 -4.78 5.20 6.03
N ALA A 107 -4.36 4.05 6.57
CA ALA A 107 -4.07 3.87 8.00
C ALA A 107 -2.89 4.73 8.47
N TYR A 108 -1.91 4.98 7.60
CA TYR A 108 -0.80 5.88 7.90
C TYR A 108 -1.29 7.30 8.23
N ASN A 109 -2.32 7.76 7.54
CA ASN A 109 -2.85 9.13 7.72
C ASN A 109 -3.95 9.23 8.78
N ILE A 110 -4.96 8.35 8.75
CA ILE A 110 -6.12 8.46 9.66
C ILE A 110 -6.04 7.52 10.86
N GLY A 111 -5.02 6.70 10.93
CA GLY A 111 -4.79 5.72 11.99
C GLY A 111 -5.47 4.37 11.75
N MET A 112 -4.79 3.32 12.17
CA MET A 112 -5.19 1.91 12.02
C MET A 112 -6.61 1.62 12.50
N GLY A 113 -6.94 2.09 13.72
CA GLY A 113 -8.23 1.83 14.33
C GLY A 113 -9.41 2.40 13.54
N ASN A 114 -9.22 3.55 12.89
CA ASN A 114 -10.25 4.16 12.05
C ASN A 114 -10.47 3.35 10.77
N VAL A 115 -9.40 2.89 10.12
CA VAL A 115 -9.51 2.06 8.91
C VAL A 115 -10.15 0.72 9.22
N MET A 116 -9.76 0.06 10.30
CA MET A 116 -10.34 -1.24 10.71
C MET A 116 -11.87 -1.19 10.92
N ARG A 117 -12.39 -0.06 11.40
CA ARG A 117 -13.84 0.16 11.61
C ARG A 117 -14.56 0.78 10.43
N SER A 118 -13.85 1.04 9.32
CA SER A 118 -14.40 1.73 8.16
C SER A 118 -15.36 0.87 7.35
N SER A 119 -16.28 1.52 6.63
CA SER A 119 -17.11 0.87 5.62
C SER A 119 -16.28 0.31 4.45
N ILE A 120 -15.06 0.84 4.20
CA ILE A 120 -14.12 0.28 3.22
C ILE A 120 -13.79 -1.16 3.59
N VAL A 121 -13.33 -1.38 4.83
CA VAL A 121 -12.96 -2.73 5.30
C VAL A 121 -14.16 -3.66 5.30
N LYS A 122 -15.37 -3.16 5.63
CA LYS A 122 -16.59 -3.95 5.55
C LYS A 122 -16.86 -4.41 4.11
N LYS A 123 -16.88 -3.48 3.14
CA LYS A 123 -17.10 -3.80 1.71
C LYS A 123 -16.08 -4.80 1.18
N LEU A 124 -14.80 -4.58 1.44
CA LEU A 124 -13.74 -5.49 0.98
C LEU A 124 -13.86 -6.90 1.58
N ARG A 125 -14.35 -7.06 2.81
CA ARG A 125 -14.65 -8.38 3.40
C ARG A 125 -15.81 -9.08 2.69
N GLU A 126 -16.74 -8.33 2.15
CA GLU A 126 -17.89 -8.81 1.37
C GLU A 126 -17.52 -9.05 -0.11
N GLY A 127 -16.24 -8.83 -0.50
CA GLY A 127 -15.76 -8.94 -1.87
C GLY A 127 -16.11 -7.73 -2.76
N ASP A 128 -16.75 -6.71 -2.19
CA ASP A 128 -17.13 -5.50 -2.91
C ASP A 128 -15.95 -4.51 -2.93
N ARG A 129 -15.39 -4.31 -4.12
CA ARG A 129 -14.25 -3.42 -4.36
C ARG A 129 -14.64 -2.05 -4.91
N ASP A 130 -15.94 -1.74 -5.00
CA ASP A 130 -16.41 -0.38 -5.31
C ASP A 130 -16.29 0.52 -4.06
N ILE A 131 -15.07 0.96 -3.79
CA ILE A 131 -14.70 1.72 -2.58
C ILE A 131 -14.20 3.13 -2.87
N ARG A 132 -14.16 3.56 -4.14
CA ARG A 132 -13.54 4.83 -4.54
C ARG A 132 -14.13 6.03 -3.82
N ASP A 133 -15.43 6.19 -3.87
CA ASP A 133 -16.10 7.36 -3.28
C ASP A 133 -15.98 7.39 -1.76
N ILE A 134 -16.06 6.22 -1.13
CA ILE A 134 -15.85 6.09 0.31
C ILE A 134 -14.40 6.47 0.67
N TYR A 135 -13.42 5.98 -0.09
CA TYR A 135 -12.02 6.31 0.14
C TYR A 135 -11.77 7.83 0.03
N ILE A 136 -12.29 8.46 -1.02
CA ILE A 136 -12.17 9.90 -1.24
C ILE A 136 -12.90 10.71 -0.15
N SER A 137 -13.95 10.17 0.47
CA SER A 137 -14.69 10.83 1.54
C SER A 137 -13.88 11.05 2.83
N TYR A 138 -12.76 10.31 3.02
CA TYR A 138 -11.80 10.54 4.12
C TYR A 138 -10.95 11.79 3.91
N ASN A 139 -11.60 12.92 3.66
CA ASN A 139 -10.99 14.21 3.31
C ASN A 139 -11.32 15.34 4.29
N ARG A 140 -11.83 15.01 5.48
CA ARG A 140 -12.26 16.02 6.46
C ARG A 140 -11.16 16.33 7.47
N TYR A 141 -11.06 17.64 7.79
CA TYR A 141 -10.28 18.14 8.90
C TYR A 141 -11.15 19.07 9.75
N ARG A 142 -11.23 18.83 11.06
CA ARG A 142 -12.11 19.56 11.99
C ARG A 142 -13.58 19.65 11.49
N GLY A 143 -14.09 18.55 10.94
CA GLY A 143 -15.47 18.43 10.46
C GLY A 143 -15.76 19.06 9.08
N LYS A 144 -14.79 19.77 8.48
CA LYS A 144 -14.93 20.39 7.15
C LYS A 144 -14.11 19.67 6.09
N THR A 145 -14.61 19.64 4.85
CA THR A 145 -13.85 19.12 3.71
C THR A 145 -12.60 19.96 3.47
N HIS A 146 -11.45 19.30 3.35
CA HIS A 146 -10.16 19.94 3.12
C HIS A 146 -9.65 19.61 1.72
N LYS A 147 -9.49 20.63 0.87
CA LYS A 147 -9.15 20.46 -0.56
C LYS A 147 -7.85 19.66 -0.78
N GLN A 148 -6.82 19.91 0.02
CA GLN A 148 -5.52 19.23 -0.11
C GLN A 148 -5.63 17.75 0.29
N ILE A 149 -6.38 17.42 1.36
CA ILE A 149 -6.62 16.03 1.76
C ILE A 149 -7.44 15.31 0.69
N LYS A 150 -8.44 15.98 0.08
CA LYS A 150 -9.20 15.41 -1.03
C LYS A 150 -8.30 15.07 -2.22
N ARG A 151 -7.39 15.99 -2.62
CA ARG A 151 -6.40 15.73 -3.68
C ARG A 151 -5.53 14.52 -3.36
N ARG A 152 -5.05 14.45 -2.12
CA ARG A 152 -4.28 13.30 -1.63
C ARG A 152 -5.05 11.99 -1.79
N ARG A 153 -6.32 11.93 -1.35
CA ARG A 153 -7.15 10.72 -1.47
C ARG A 153 -7.35 10.28 -2.92
N ILE A 154 -7.56 11.24 -3.82
CA ILE A 154 -7.69 10.97 -5.25
C ILE A 154 -6.38 10.40 -5.80
N GLU A 155 -5.24 11.07 -5.55
CA GLU A 155 -3.93 10.62 -6.02
C GLU A 155 -3.55 9.24 -5.47
N GLU A 156 -3.79 8.98 -4.19
CA GLU A 156 -3.57 7.68 -3.57
C GLU A 156 -4.41 6.59 -4.25
N PHE A 157 -5.70 6.86 -4.46
CA PHE A 157 -6.59 5.88 -5.07
C PHE A 157 -6.21 5.59 -6.51
N ASP A 158 -6.02 6.63 -7.32
CA ASP A 158 -5.76 6.49 -8.75
C ASP A 158 -4.40 5.83 -9.04
N ARG A 159 -3.39 5.99 -8.16
CA ARG A 159 -2.05 5.43 -8.34
C ARG A 159 -1.82 4.07 -7.63
N LEU A 160 -2.59 3.76 -6.59
CA LEU A 160 -2.32 2.59 -5.75
C LEU A 160 -3.42 1.51 -5.80
N PHE A 161 -4.65 1.87 -6.21
CA PHE A 161 -5.73 0.90 -6.27
C PHE A 161 -5.68 0.10 -7.58
N ILE A 162 -5.43 -1.21 -7.46
CA ILE A 162 -5.34 -2.11 -8.60
C ILE A 162 -6.74 -2.56 -9.00
N THR A 163 -7.25 -2.08 -10.13
CA THR A 163 -8.52 -2.54 -10.70
C THR A 163 -8.38 -3.92 -11.35
N ASP A 164 -9.48 -4.66 -11.50
CA ASP A 164 -9.48 -5.97 -12.17
C ASP A 164 -9.13 -5.85 -13.66
N THR A 165 -9.44 -4.73 -14.28
CA THR A 165 -9.06 -4.40 -15.66
C THR A 165 -7.53 -4.32 -15.85
N HIS A 166 -6.80 -3.83 -14.85
CA HIS A 166 -5.34 -3.80 -14.90
C HIS A 166 -4.72 -5.21 -14.90
N ILE A 167 -5.36 -6.17 -14.25
CA ILE A 167 -4.89 -7.56 -14.23
C ILE A 167 -5.18 -8.23 -15.57
N ALA A 168 -6.37 -8.04 -16.13
CA ALA A 168 -6.75 -8.61 -17.42
C ALA A 168 -5.84 -8.13 -18.57
N ASN A 169 -5.49 -6.84 -18.60
CA ASN A 169 -4.60 -6.28 -19.62
C ASN A 169 -3.17 -6.82 -19.50
N THR A 170 -2.65 -7.04 -18.30
CA THR A 170 -1.31 -7.61 -18.10
C THR A 170 -1.26 -9.08 -18.55
N ALA A 171 -2.32 -9.84 -18.32
CA ALA A 171 -2.41 -11.24 -18.77
C ALA A 171 -2.50 -11.38 -20.30
N ASN A 172 -3.11 -10.41 -21.00
CA ASN A 172 -3.19 -10.42 -22.46
C ASN A 172 -1.86 -10.01 -23.13
N THR A 173 -1.10 -9.09 -22.53
CA THR A 173 0.21 -8.66 -23.08
C THR A 173 1.24 -9.79 -23.04
N VAL A 174 1.15 -10.71 -22.09
CA VAL A 174 2.03 -11.89 -22.00
C VAL A 174 1.71 -12.91 -23.07
N LYS A 175 0.45 -13.04 -23.49
CA LYS A 175 0.03 -14.00 -24.52
C LYS A 175 0.33 -13.55 -25.96
N GLU A 176 0.57 -12.26 -26.20
CA GLU A 176 0.89 -11.71 -27.53
C GLU A 176 2.39 -11.73 -27.82
N ASN A 177 3.25 -12.05 -26.85
CA ASN A 177 4.71 -12.09 -27.00
C ASN A 177 5.29 -13.52 -26.98
N ASP A 178 4.47 -14.56 -26.96
CA ASP A 178 4.81 -15.97 -27.15
C ASP A 178 4.37 -16.45 -28.56
#